data_9455c6c76cb9ff03f4aa6a00d25b1f30
#
_entry.id   9455c6c76cb9ff03f4aa6a00d25b1f30
#
_cell.length_a   1.000
_cell.length_b   1.000
_cell.length_c   1.000
_cell.angle_alpha   90.00
_cell.angle_beta   90.00
_cell.angle_gamma   90.00
#
_symmetry.space_group_name_H-M   'P 1'
#
loop_
_entity.id
_entity.type
_entity.pdbx_description
1 polymer ?
#
loop_
_entity_poly.entity_id
_entity_poly.type
_entity_poly.pdbx_seq_one_letter_code
_entity_poly.pdbx_strand_id
1 'polypeptide(L)'
;MHAAMKARDAARLSTLKMLLSAIGYVEMEKQKDLSDDDVLGVISKEVKQHRESVLAYKEGNRPDLQEKEQKELDILLEYLPAQLSAEEIEAIVAKAIAEVGASGPSDKGKVMGKIMPQTKGKADGREVNAIVDKMLNA
;
A
#
# COMPACT_ATOMS: atom_id res chain seq x y z
N MET A 1 -11.89 19.17 22.70
CA MET A 1 -12.55 18.11 21.94
C MET A 1 -13.06 18.56 20.57
N HIS A 2 -13.85 19.61 20.50
CA HIS A 2 -14.39 20.09 19.22
C HIS A 2 -13.33 20.50 18.20
N ALA A 3 -12.25 21.16 18.63
CA ALA A 3 -11.18 21.57 17.74
C ALA A 3 -10.42 20.37 17.14
N ALA A 4 -10.18 19.33 17.95
CA ALA A 4 -9.51 18.12 17.49
C ALA A 4 -10.40 17.31 16.52
N MET A 5 -11.70 17.25 16.78
CA MET A 5 -12.67 16.59 15.90
C MET A 5 -12.79 17.34 14.58
N LYS A 6 -12.86 18.66 14.59
CA LYS A 6 -12.90 19.47 13.36
C LYS A 6 -11.63 19.33 12.54
N ALA A 7 -10.46 19.31 13.20
CA ALA A 7 -9.19 19.13 12.52
C ALA A 7 -9.10 17.75 11.86
N ARG A 8 -9.59 16.72 12.55
CA ARG A 8 -9.64 15.35 12.00
C ARG A 8 -10.59 15.27 10.80
N ASP A 9 -11.76 15.89 10.91
CA ASP A 9 -12.76 15.91 9.84
C ASP A 9 -12.25 16.70 8.64
N ALA A 10 -11.54 17.81 8.86
CA ALA A 10 -10.93 18.59 7.79
C ALA A 10 -9.83 17.79 7.07
N ALA A 11 -8.99 17.07 7.81
CA ALA A 11 -7.96 16.22 7.24
C ALA A 11 -8.58 15.08 6.42
N ARG A 12 -9.64 14.44 6.94
CA ARG A 12 -10.38 13.39 6.25
C ARG A 12 -11.00 13.93 4.96
N LEU A 13 -11.66 15.07 5.01
CA LEU A 13 -12.29 15.70 3.85
C LEU A 13 -11.25 16.03 2.78
N SER A 14 -10.12 16.61 3.17
CA SER A 14 -9.02 16.95 2.26
C SER A 14 -8.46 15.69 1.58
N THR A 15 -8.22 14.64 2.36
CA THR A 15 -7.70 13.37 1.85
C THR A 15 -8.68 12.71 0.87
N LEU A 16 -9.98 12.72 1.19
CA LEU A 16 -11.01 12.17 0.32
C LEU A 16 -11.14 12.96 -0.98
N LYS A 17 -11.03 14.29 -0.92
CA LYS A 17 -11.03 15.13 -2.14
C LYS A 17 -9.85 14.81 -3.04
N MET A 18 -8.67 14.66 -2.48
CA MET A 18 -7.47 14.25 -3.21
C MET A 18 -7.68 12.90 -3.89
N LEU A 19 -8.22 11.94 -3.14
CA LEU A 19 -8.46 10.58 -3.63
C LEU A 19 -9.48 10.59 -4.77
N LEU A 20 -10.58 11.34 -4.63
CA LEU A 20 -11.58 11.47 -5.68
C LEU A 20 -11.00 12.10 -6.95
N SER A 21 -10.11 13.08 -6.79
CA SER A 21 -9.40 13.69 -7.92
C SER A 21 -8.50 12.69 -8.63
N ALA A 22 -7.78 11.86 -7.87
CA ALA A 22 -6.91 10.82 -8.42
C ALA A 22 -7.72 9.76 -9.17
N ILE A 23 -8.87 9.36 -8.63
CA ILE A 23 -9.78 8.41 -9.29
C ILE A 23 -10.32 9.01 -10.58
N GLY A 24 -10.79 10.26 -10.54
CA GLY A 24 -11.31 10.95 -11.71
C GLY A 24 -10.28 11.09 -12.83
N TYR A 25 -9.02 11.34 -12.46
CA TYR A 25 -7.91 11.42 -13.42
C TYR A 25 -7.70 10.07 -14.14
N VAL A 26 -7.71 8.97 -13.39
CA VAL A 26 -7.55 7.63 -13.97
C VAL A 26 -8.75 7.26 -14.83
N GLU A 27 -9.96 7.63 -14.43
CA GLU A 27 -11.17 7.45 -15.25
C GLU A 27 -11.05 8.16 -16.60
N MET A 28 -10.52 9.37 -16.60
CA MET A 28 -10.27 10.14 -17.83
C MET A 28 -9.24 9.44 -18.72
N GLU A 29 -8.14 8.97 -18.15
CA GLU A 29 -7.11 8.26 -18.91
C GLU A 29 -7.64 6.99 -19.55
N LYS A 30 -8.42 6.21 -18.79
CA LYS A 30 -8.96 4.93 -19.26
C LYS A 30 -10.24 5.07 -20.08
N GLN A 31 -10.85 6.24 -20.05
CA GLN A 31 -12.12 6.55 -20.72
C GLN A 31 -13.25 5.58 -20.34
N LYS A 32 -13.26 5.15 -19.09
CA LYS A 32 -14.27 4.24 -18.55
C LYS A 32 -14.41 4.40 -17.05
N ASP A 33 -15.51 3.94 -16.50
CA ASP A 33 -15.70 3.85 -15.07
C ASP A 33 -14.76 2.79 -14.51
N LEU A 34 -14.20 3.06 -13.32
CA LEU A 34 -13.30 2.14 -12.66
C LEU A 34 -14.06 1.04 -11.92
N SER A 35 -13.57 -0.19 -12.01
CA SER A 35 -14.03 -1.30 -11.18
C SER A 35 -13.55 -1.10 -9.74
N ASP A 36 -14.09 -1.89 -8.80
CA ASP A 36 -13.65 -1.87 -7.41
C ASP A 36 -12.15 -2.17 -7.29
N ASP A 37 -11.64 -3.12 -8.08
CA ASP A 37 -10.21 -3.45 -8.11
C ASP A 37 -9.38 -2.28 -8.64
N ASP A 38 -9.85 -1.56 -9.63
CA ASP A 38 -9.18 -0.36 -10.14
C ASP A 38 -9.10 0.73 -9.08
N VAL A 39 -10.19 0.94 -8.33
CA VAL A 39 -10.23 1.91 -7.23
C VAL A 39 -9.25 1.52 -6.14
N LEU A 40 -9.21 0.24 -5.75
CA LEU A 40 -8.23 -0.26 -4.79
C LEU A 40 -6.79 -0.04 -5.27
N GLY A 41 -6.54 -0.20 -6.56
CA GLY A 41 -5.24 0.09 -7.16
C GLY A 41 -4.84 1.56 -7.03
N VAL A 42 -5.78 2.48 -7.24
CA VAL A 42 -5.55 3.93 -7.05
C VAL A 42 -5.23 4.23 -5.59
N ILE A 43 -6.01 3.68 -4.65
CA ILE A 43 -5.79 3.87 -3.22
C ILE A 43 -4.42 3.32 -2.80
N SER A 44 -4.05 2.13 -3.27
CA SER A 44 -2.75 1.51 -2.98
C SER A 44 -1.58 2.37 -3.47
N LYS A 45 -1.71 2.98 -4.64
CA LYS A 45 -0.71 3.89 -5.18
C LYS A 45 -0.57 5.14 -4.31
N GLU A 46 -1.68 5.73 -3.88
CA GLU A 46 -1.68 6.88 -2.98
C GLU A 46 -1.04 6.54 -1.63
N VAL A 47 -1.35 5.36 -1.07
CA VAL A 47 -0.73 4.87 0.16
C VAL A 47 0.78 4.76 0.01
N LYS A 48 1.25 4.19 -1.09
CA LYS A 48 2.69 4.07 -1.38
C LYS A 48 3.36 5.43 -1.45
N GLN A 49 2.76 6.38 -2.16
CA GLN A 49 3.29 7.74 -2.27
C GLN A 49 3.35 8.44 -0.91
N HIS A 50 2.33 8.30 -0.08
CA HIS A 50 2.31 8.88 1.25
C HIS A 50 3.36 8.26 2.17
N ARG A 51 3.57 6.95 2.09
CA ARG A 51 4.64 6.28 2.83
C ARG A 51 6.02 6.81 2.44
N GLU A 52 6.25 6.99 1.15
CA GLU A 52 7.50 7.56 0.64
C GLU A 52 7.68 9.01 1.12
N SER A 53 6.61 9.81 1.12
CA SER A 53 6.63 11.18 1.62
C SER A 53 6.93 11.24 3.12
N VAL A 54 6.32 10.37 3.92
CA VAL A 54 6.60 10.28 5.36
C VAL A 54 8.09 10.03 5.61
N LEU A 55 8.68 9.09 4.90
CA LEU A 55 10.11 8.78 5.02
C LEU A 55 10.98 9.96 4.57
N ALA A 56 10.62 10.60 3.45
CA ALA A 56 11.37 11.75 2.94
C ALA A 56 11.36 12.92 3.93
N TYR A 57 10.21 13.22 4.54
CA TYR A 57 10.12 14.29 5.52
C TYR A 57 10.82 13.95 6.83
N LYS A 58 10.83 12.68 7.22
CA LYS A 58 11.60 12.21 8.37
C LYS A 58 13.11 12.42 8.16
N GLU A 59 13.61 12.00 7.00
CA GLU A 59 15.01 12.17 6.62
C GLU A 59 15.38 13.64 6.46
N GLY A 60 14.47 14.46 5.95
CA GLY A 60 14.63 15.91 5.78
C GLY A 60 14.41 16.71 7.05
N ASN A 61 14.13 16.05 8.19
CA ASN A 61 13.89 16.68 9.48
C ASN A 61 12.75 17.71 9.44
N ARG A 62 11.62 17.31 8.83
CA ARG A 62 10.41 18.13 8.75
C ARG A 62 9.24 17.42 9.46
N PRO A 63 9.24 17.39 10.81
CA PRO A 63 8.22 16.67 11.58
C PRO A 63 6.81 17.19 11.36
N ASP A 64 6.64 18.48 11.07
CA ASP A 64 5.36 19.09 10.74
C ASP A 64 4.72 18.47 9.50
N LEU A 65 5.49 18.34 8.43
CA LEU A 65 5.04 17.74 7.18
C LEU A 65 4.93 16.22 7.29
N GLN A 66 5.82 15.59 8.02
CA GLN A 66 5.78 14.16 8.30
C GLN A 66 4.47 13.78 9.00
N GLU A 67 4.09 14.53 10.03
CA GLU A 67 2.85 14.29 10.78
C GLU A 67 1.62 14.44 9.89
N LYS A 68 1.58 15.47 9.04
CA LYS A 68 0.48 15.69 8.11
C LYS A 68 0.32 14.52 7.14
N GLU A 69 1.41 14.08 6.52
CA GLU A 69 1.41 12.94 5.60
C GLU A 69 1.00 11.64 6.31
N GLN A 70 1.44 11.45 7.55
CA GLN A 70 1.07 10.27 8.34
C GLN A 70 -0.42 10.23 8.64
N LYS A 71 -1.02 11.37 8.97
CA LYS A 71 -2.48 11.45 9.19
C LYS A 71 -3.26 11.10 7.92
N GLU A 72 -2.83 11.63 6.78
CA GLU A 72 -3.44 11.33 5.49
C GLU A 72 -3.28 9.84 5.14
N LEU A 73 -2.12 9.28 5.40
CA LEU A 73 -1.85 7.85 5.20
C LEU A 73 -2.78 6.98 6.05
N ASP A 74 -2.93 7.31 7.33
CA ASP A 74 -3.81 6.57 8.24
C ASP A 74 -5.27 6.57 7.74
N ILE A 75 -5.72 7.71 7.21
CA ILE A 75 -7.06 7.82 6.63
C ILE A 75 -7.19 6.94 5.38
N LEU A 76 -6.22 6.97 4.49
CA LEU A 76 -6.22 6.14 3.27
C LEU A 76 -6.27 4.64 3.59
N LEU A 77 -5.54 4.22 4.61
CA LEU A 77 -5.50 2.82 5.03
C LEU A 77 -6.86 2.30 5.52
N GLU A 78 -7.73 3.18 6.00
CA GLU A 78 -9.10 2.81 6.40
C GLU A 78 -9.94 2.30 5.22
N TYR A 79 -9.61 2.70 4.00
CA TYR A 79 -10.35 2.35 2.78
C TYR A 79 -9.76 1.15 2.04
N LEU A 80 -8.63 0.62 2.50
CA LEU A 80 -8.06 -0.61 1.96
C LEU A 80 -8.54 -1.82 2.76
N PRO A 81 -8.53 -3.03 2.15
CA PRO A 81 -8.72 -4.27 2.90
C PRO A 81 -7.70 -4.35 4.05
N ALA A 82 -8.02 -5.17 5.06
CA ALA A 82 -7.13 -5.38 6.18
C ALA A 82 -5.71 -5.67 5.69
N GLN A 83 -4.74 -4.90 6.20
CA GLN A 83 -3.35 -5.04 5.77
C GLN A 83 -2.71 -6.26 6.41
N LEU A 84 -1.89 -6.95 5.64
CA LEU A 84 -1.16 -8.12 6.11
C LEU A 84 0.04 -7.68 6.97
N SER A 85 0.25 -8.37 8.08
CA SER A 85 1.47 -8.21 8.88
C SER A 85 2.65 -8.86 8.17
N ALA A 86 3.88 -8.53 8.57
CA ALA A 86 5.07 -9.17 8.05
C ALA A 86 5.03 -10.69 8.24
N GLU A 87 4.52 -11.14 9.39
CA GLU A 87 4.38 -12.57 9.72
C GLU A 87 3.37 -13.26 8.80
N GLU A 88 2.26 -12.61 8.50
CA GLU A 88 1.26 -13.12 7.56
C GLU A 88 1.82 -13.22 6.13
N ILE A 89 2.60 -12.22 5.72
CA ILE A 89 3.27 -12.23 4.41
C ILE A 89 4.28 -13.38 4.35
N GLU A 90 5.07 -13.57 5.40
CA GLU A 90 6.03 -14.67 5.49
C GLU A 90 5.34 -16.03 5.35
N ALA A 91 4.19 -16.22 5.99
CA ALA A 91 3.41 -17.46 5.89
C ALA A 91 2.91 -17.69 4.45
N ILE A 92 2.42 -16.66 3.80
CA ILE A 92 1.97 -16.72 2.40
C ILE A 92 3.13 -17.08 1.47
N VAL A 93 4.28 -16.44 1.66
CA VAL A 93 5.49 -16.67 0.86
C VAL A 93 6.01 -18.10 1.08
N ALA A 94 6.09 -18.57 2.32
CA ALA A 94 6.54 -19.92 2.64
C ALA A 94 5.68 -20.99 1.95
N LYS A 95 4.37 -20.79 2.00
CA LYS A 95 3.42 -21.69 1.34
C LYS A 95 3.61 -21.70 -0.18
N ALA A 96 3.78 -20.51 -0.78
CA ALA A 96 4.01 -20.37 -2.21
C ALA A 96 5.32 -21.04 -2.65
N ILE A 97 6.39 -20.86 -1.89
CA ILE A 97 7.69 -21.50 -2.15
C ILE A 97 7.53 -23.01 -2.17
N ALA A 98 6.82 -23.57 -1.20
CA ALA A 98 6.56 -25.01 -1.14
C ALA A 98 5.72 -25.49 -2.31
N GLU A 99 4.68 -24.76 -2.68
CA GLU A 99 3.76 -25.14 -3.78
C GLU A 99 4.43 -25.11 -5.16
N VAL A 100 5.30 -24.13 -5.42
CA VAL A 100 5.99 -24.01 -6.71
C VAL A 100 7.32 -24.76 -6.75
N GLY A 101 7.77 -25.28 -5.61
CA GLY A 101 9.05 -25.99 -5.51
C GLY A 101 10.25 -25.08 -5.72
N ALA A 102 10.15 -23.81 -5.28
CA ALA A 102 11.24 -22.84 -5.43
C ALA A 102 12.47 -23.26 -4.62
N SER A 103 13.63 -23.18 -5.25
CA SER A 103 14.89 -23.60 -4.63
C SER A 103 15.90 -22.46 -4.43
N GLY A 104 15.62 -21.27 -4.97
CA GLY A 104 16.53 -20.13 -4.83
C GLY A 104 16.02 -18.87 -5.51
N PRO A 105 16.83 -17.80 -5.53
CA PRO A 105 16.43 -16.49 -6.05
C PRO A 105 15.97 -16.49 -7.51
N SER A 106 16.43 -17.44 -8.32
CA SER A 106 16.01 -17.55 -9.71
C SER A 106 14.53 -17.88 -9.87
N ASP A 107 13.88 -18.40 -8.82
CA ASP A 107 12.48 -18.77 -8.83
C ASP A 107 11.56 -17.66 -8.28
N LYS A 108 12.13 -16.47 -8.02
CA LYS A 108 11.39 -15.32 -7.47
C LYS A 108 10.14 -14.99 -8.29
N GLY A 109 10.24 -15.00 -9.62
CA GLY A 109 9.11 -14.72 -10.51
C GLY A 109 7.94 -15.69 -10.33
N LYS A 110 8.21 -16.95 -10.10
CA LYS A 110 7.20 -17.98 -9.86
C LYS A 110 6.49 -17.73 -8.52
N VAL A 111 7.26 -17.44 -7.48
CA VAL A 111 6.73 -17.15 -6.15
C VAL A 111 5.89 -15.87 -6.18
N MET A 112 6.41 -14.81 -6.80
CA MET A 112 5.69 -13.54 -6.93
C MET A 112 4.36 -13.71 -7.68
N GLY A 113 4.35 -14.44 -8.77
CA GLY A 113 3.13 -14.72 -9.54
C GLY A 113 2.09 -15.48 -8.72
N LYS A 114 2.52 -16.35 -7.81
CA LYS A 114 1.63 -17.12 -6.94
C LYS A 114 1.02 -16.25 -5.83
N ILE A 115 1.80 -15.36 -5.24
CA ILE A 115 1.37 -14.56 -4.09
C ILE A 115 0.69 -13.24 -4.45
N MET A 116 0.92 -12.71 -5.65
CA MET A 116 0.35 -11.42 -6.08
C MET A 116 -1.16 -11.32 -5.87
N PRO A 117 -2.00 -12.30 -6.26
CA PRO A 117 -3.43 -12.23 -6.02
C PRO A 117 -3.80 -12.14 -4.54
N GLN A 118 -2.97 -12.71 -3.65
CA GLN A 118 -3.21 -12.74 -2.22
C GLN A 118 -2.76 -11.48 -1.51
N THR A 119 -1.75 -10.78 -2.05
CA THR A 119 -1.12 -9.62 -1.41
C THR A 119 -1.52 -8.29 -2.03
N LYS A 120 -2.05 -8.29 -3.25
CA LYS A 120 -2.44 -7.05 -3.95
C LYS A 120 -3.46 -6.26 -3.15
N GLY A 121 -3.14 -5.00 -2.85
CA GLY A 121 -4.01 -4.13 -2.05
C GLY A 121 -3.95 -4.40 -0.54
N LYS A 122 -3.29 -5.47 -0.09
CA LYS A 122 -3.19 -5.86 1.32
C LYS A 122 -1.80 -5.70 1.92
N ALA A 123 -0.81 -5.47 1.09
CA ALA A 123 0.58 -5.29 1.51
C ALA A 123 1.33 -4.38 0.55
N ASP A 124 2.37 -3.70 1.06
CA ASP A 124 3.28 -2.91 0.24
C ASP A 124 4.14 -3.85 -0.61
N GLY A 125 4.20 -3.61 -1.91
CA GLY A 125 5.00 -4.41 -2.83
C GLY A 125 6.48 -4.47 -2.47
N ARG A 126 7.04 -3.39 -1.91
CA ARG A 126 8.44 -3.35 -1.44
C ARG A 126 8.67 -4.29 -0.27
N GLU A 127 7.74 -4.32 0.68
CA GLU A 127 7.80 -5.21 1.84
C GLU A 127 7.70 -6.66 1.41
N VAL A 128 6.76 -6.96 0.52
CA VAL A 128 6.60 -8.32 -0.04
C VAL A 128 7.86 -8.75 -0.78
N ASN A 129 8.43 -7.90 -1.63
CA ASN A 129 9.67 -8.18 -2.35
C ASN A 129 10.83 -8.49 -1.37
N ALA A 130 10.99 -7.66 -0.34
CA ALA A 130 12.05 -7.84 0.64
C ALA A 130 11.91 -9.18 1.38
N ILE A 131 10.69 -9.56 1.75
CA ILE A 131 10.42 -10.83 2.42
C ILE A 131 10.68 -12.02 1.48
N VAL A 132 10.23 -11.93 0.22
CA VAL A 132 10.49 -12.98 -0.77
C VAL A 132 11.99 -13.18 -0.99
N ASP A 133 12.74 -12.09 -1.18
CA ASP A 133 14.19 -12.15 -1.37
C ASP A 133 14.88 -12.78 -0.17
N LYS A 134 14.50 -12.37 1.05
CA LYS A 134 15.05 -12.91 2.30
C LYS A 134 14.79 -14.42 2.41
N MET A 135 13.59 -14.87 2.12
CA MET A 135 13.20 -16.27 2.26
C MET A 135 13.82 -17.16 1.18
N LEU A 136 13.99 -16.65 -0.04
CA LEU A 136 14.64 -17.39 -1.12
C LEU A 136 16.16 -17.46 -0.98
N ASN A 137 16.75 -16.52 -0.24
CA ASN A 137 18.20 -16.49 0.02
C ASN A 137 18.59 -17.21 1.31
N ALA A 138 17.61 -17.67 2.07
CA ALA A 138 17.85 -18.35 3.33
C ALA A 138 18.35 -19.79 3.14
#